data_88b6631d09c84daa404eaf8d84514965
#
_entry.id   88b6631d09c84daa404eaf8d84514965
#
_cell.length_a   1.000
_cell.length_b   1.000
_cell.length_c   1.000
_cell.angle_alpha   90.00
_cell.angle_beta   90.00
_cell.angle_gamma   90.00
#
_symmetry.space_group_name_H-M   'P 1'
#
loop_
_entity.id
_entity.type
_entity.pdbx_description
1 polymer ?
#
loop_
_entity_poly.entity_id
_entity_poly.type
_entity_poly.pdbx_seq_one_letter_code
_entity_poly.pdbx_strand_id
1 'polypeptide(L)'
;MSERVLLHVGTPKTGTSYLQDVLFRNRPELAEAGVLYPADRFDAHFLAALDLMRLPWGGLETQAEGAWGELARRVREHHGTAIISHEILASASRQQAARALESLGHGDGAEVHVVLSVRDLVRQVPAEWQENVKRSGEHTSELQSH
;
A
#
# COMPACT_ATOMS: atom_id res chain seq x y z
N MET A 1 -19.56 -1.23 -7.14
CA MET A 1 -18.73 -0.94 -5.93
C MET A 1 -18.31 -2.23 -5.29
N SER A 2 -17.06 -2.31 -4.86
CA SER A 2 -16.60 -3.49 -4.12
C SER A 2 -17.36 -3.62 -2.82
N GLU A 3 -17.75 -4.85 -2.50
CA GLU A 3 -18.47 -5.13 -1.25
C GLU A 3 -17.51 -5.12 -0.07
N ARG A 4 -16.30 -5.61 -0.29
CA ARG A 4 -15.26 -5.69 0.73
C ARG A 4 -13.92 -5.25 0.17
N VAL A 5 -13.21 -4.41 0.92
CA VAL A 5 -11.88 -3.96 0.56
C VAL A 5 -10.93 -4.33 1.69
N LEU A 6 -9.86 -5.06 1.36
CA LEU A 6 -8.81 -5.38 2.31
C LEU A 6 -7.64 -4.44 2.04
N LEU A 7 -7.37 -3.55 2.97
CA LEU A 7 -6.30 -2.58 2.84
C LEU A 7 -5.15 -3.00 3.75
N HIS A 8 -4.13 -3.63 3.16
CA HIS A 8 -2.98 -4.15 3.88
C HIS A 8 -1.90 -3.09 3.94
N VAL A 9 -1.59 -2.62 5.15
CA VAL A 9 -0.75 -1.44 5.35
C VAL A 9 0.62 -1.71 5.97
N GLY A 10 1.05 -2.93 6.00
CA GLY A 10 2.38 -3.25 6.53
C GLY A 10 2.27 -3.84 7.89
N THR A 11 3.26 -3.85 8.72
CA THR A 11 4.40 -2.91 8.77
C THR A 11 5.56 -3.35 7.88
N PRO A 12 6.58 -2.46 7.69
CA PRO A 12 7.78 -2.83 6.93
C PRO A 12 8.48 -4.04 7.55
N LYS A 13 9.14 -4.83 6.68
CA LYS A 13 9.91 -6.01 7.10
C LYS A 13 9.07 -7.12 7.75
N THR A 14 7.80 -7.22 7.37
CA THR A 14 6.90 -8.30 7.83
C THR A 14 6.49 -9.25 6.70
N GLY A 15 7.28 -9.31 5.61
CA GLY A 15 7.00 -10.18 4.48
C GLY A 15 6.02 -9.60 3.48
N THR A 16 5.77 -8.29 3.54
CA THR A 16 4.82 -7.62 2.64
C THR A 16 5.21 -7.73 1.18
N SER A 17 6.50 -7.65 0.86
CA SER A 17 6.97 -7.76 -0.52
C SER A 17 6.67 -9.13 -1.13
N TYR A 18 6.82 -10.19 -0.33
CA TYR A 18 6.49 -11.54 -0.79
C TYR A 18 4.99 -11.65 -1.05
N LEU A 19 4.18 -11.15 -0.14
CA LEU A 19 2.72 -11.18 -0.30
C LEU A 19 2.30 -10.41 -1.56
N GLN A 20 2.87 -9.23 -1.77
CA GLN A 20 2.57 -8.42 -2.94
C GLN A 20 2.97 -9.12 -4.23
N ASP A 21 4.10 -9.82 -4.25
CA ASP A 21 4.54 -10.58 -5.41
C ASP A 21 3.56 -11.71 -5.72
N VAL A 22 3.12 -12.44 -4.70
CA VAL A 22 2.16 -13.54 -4.87
C VAL A 22 0.84 -12.99 -5.39
N LEU A 23 0.34 -11.91 -4.83
CA LEU A 23 -0.92 -11.32 -5.27
C LEU A 23 -0.83 -10.84 -6.72
N PHE A 24 0.27 -10.18 -7.07
CA PHE A 24 0.46 -9.67 -8.42
C PHE A 24 0.52 -10.80 -9.44
N ARG A 25 1.27 -11.86 -9.14
CA ARG A 25 1.43 -13.00 -10.06
C ARG A 25 0.15 -13.78 -10.25
N ASN A 26 -0.73 -13.78 -9.27
CA ASN A 26 -1.96 -14.59 -9.28
C ASN A 26 -3.21 -13.75 -9.56
N ARG A 27 -3.05 -12.59 -10.20
CA ARG A 27 -4.20 -11.73 -10.54
C ARG A 27 -5.30 -12.45 -11.31
N PRO A 28 -5.00 -13.26 -12.34
CA PRO A 28 -6.06 -13.95 -13.07
C PRO A 28 -6.84 -14.94 -12.19
N GLU A 29 -6.14 -15.70 -11.37
CA GLU A 29 -6.76 -16.68 -10.46
C GLU A 29 -7.60 -15.96 -9.40
N LEU A 30 -7.13 -14.84 -8.90
CA LEU A 30 -7.89 -14.03 -7.96
C LEU A 30 -9.16 -13.50 -8.61
N ALA A 31 -9.05 -13.04 -9.85
CA ALA A 31 -10.22 -12.53 -10.58
C ALA A 31 -11.28 -13.60 -10.76
N GLU A 32 -10.89 -14.83 -11.04
CA GLU A 32 -11.84 -15.95 -11.15
C GLU A 32 -12.58 -16.19 -9.84
N ALA A 33 -11.95 -15.89 -8.70
CA ALA A 33 -12.56 -16.02 -7.39
C ALA A 33 -13.32 -14.77 -6.95
N GLY A 34 -13.46 -13.77 -7.81
CA GLY A 34 -14.14 -12.53 -7.48
C GLY A 34 -13.29 -11.53 -6.72
N VAL A 35 -11.96 -11.68 -6.76
CA VAL A 35 -11.03 -10.83 -6.02
C VAL A 35 -10.22 -9.98 -7.00
N LEU A 36 -10.25 -8.68 -6.80
CA LEU A 36 -9.47 -7.73 -7.60
C LEU A 36 -8.21 -7.32 -6.84
N TYR A 37 -7.06 -7.50 -7.47
CA TYR A 37 -5.82 -6.87 -7.05
C TYR A 37 -5.50 -5.81 -8.11
N PRO A 38 -5.86 -4.53 -7.88
CA PRO A 38 -5.84 -3.51 -8.94
C PRO A 38 -4.44 -3.01 -9.24
N ALA A 39 -3.69 -3.78 -10.01
CA ALA A 39 -2.31 -3.44 -10.36
C ALA A 39 -2.01 -3.91 -11.78
N ASP A 40 -1.64 -2.99 -12.66
CA ASP A 40 -1.21 -3.32 -14.02
C ASP A 40 0.30 -3.54 -14.08
N ARG A 41 1.02 -3.03 -13.07
CA ARG A 41 2.46 -3.21 -12.94
C ARG A 41 2.76 -3.51 -11.47
N PHE A 42 3.91 -4.11 -11.23
CA PHE A 42 4.26 -4.56 -9.88
C PHE A 42 4.25 -3.44 -8.84
N ASP A 43 4.68 -2.24 -9.24
CA ASP A 43 4.78 -1.11 -8.32
C ASP A 43 3.54 -0.21 -8.29
N ALA A 44 2.41 -0.67 -8.83
CA ALA A 44 1.20 0.17 -8.93
C ALA A 44 0.73 0.66 -7.56
N HIS A 45 0.74 -0.19 -6.54
CA HIS A 45 0.28 0.20 -5.22
C HIS A 45 1.25 1.15 -4.52
N PHE A 46 2.55 1.02 -4.81
CA PHE A 46 3.54 1.97 -4.33
C PHE A 46 3.29 3.36 -4.90
N LEU A 47 3.09 3.44 -6.22
CA LEU A 47 2.81 4.72 -6.88
C LEU A 47 1.52 5.34 -6.34
N ALA A 48 0.48 4.52 -6.15
CA ALA A 48 -0.77 5.01 -5.60
C ALA A 48 -0.57 5.57 -4.19
N ALA A 49 0.23 4.90 -3.36
CA ALA A 49 0.53 5.39 -2.02
C ALA A 49 1.32 6.69 -2.04
N LEU A 50 2.30 6.82 -2.94
CA LEU A 50 3.04 8.07 -3.10
C LEU A 50 2.10 9.22 -3.47
N ASP A 51 1.16 8.97 -4.37
CA ASP A 51 0.18 9.96 -4.79
C ASP A 51 -0.74 10.37 -3.63
N LEU A 52 -1.28 9.40 -2.92
CA LEU A 52 -2.17 9.64 -1.78
C LEU A 52 -1.46 10.47 -0.70
N MET A 53 -0.23 10.13 -0.39
CA MET A 53 0.53 10.71 0.71
C MET A 53 1.36 11.92 0.28
N ARG A 54 1.41 12.20 -1.03
CA ARG A 54 2.18 13.30 -1.61
C ARG A 54 3.64 13.28 -1.19
N LEU A 55 4.23 12.08 -1.21
CA LEU A 55 5.61 11.88 -0.81
C LEU A 55 6.55 12.14 -1.99
N PRO A 56 7.60 12.93 -1.79
CA PRO A 56 8.65 13.04 -2.80
C PRO A 56 9.49 11.76 -2.83
N TRP A 57 9.83 11.30 -4.03
CA TRP A 57 10.57 10.05 -4.18
C TRP A 57 11.46 10.10 -5.42
N GLY A 58 12.42 11.01 -5.43
CA GLY A 58 13.40 11.09 -6.51
C GLY A 58 12.83 11.30 -7.90
N GLY A 59 11.70 11.99 -8.00
CA GLY A 59 11.04 12.23 -9.29
C GLY A 59 9.91 11.25 -9.62
N LEU A 60 9.80 10.13 -8.90
CA LEU A 60 8.72 9.17 -9.11
C LEU A 60 7.35 9.75 -8.78
N GLU A 61 7.32 10.76 -7.91
CA GLU A 61 6.06 11.42 -7.55
C GLU A 61 5.36 12.04 -8.75
N THR A 62 6.10 12.37 -9.79
CA THR A 62 5.52 12.87 -11.04
C THR A 62 4.78 11.76 -11.77
N GLN A 63 5.35 10.56 -11.79
CA GLN A 63 4.71 9.39 -12.40
C GLN A 63 3.53 8.89 -11.57
N ALA A 64 3.56 9.16 -10.28
CA ALA A 64 2.52 8.71 -9.36
C ALA A 64 1.26 9.57 -9.41
N GLU A 65 1.34 10.75 -10.02
CA GLU A 65 0.22 11.69 -10.04
C GLU A 65 -1.03 11.05 -10.62
N GLY A 66 -2.11 11.05 -9.82
CA GLY A 66 -3.38 10.44 -10.23
C GLY A 66 -3.48 8.94 -9.97
N ALA A 67 -2.41 8.29 -9.52
CA ALA A 67 -2.39 6.84 -9.35
C ALA A 67 -3.40 6.37 -8.30
N TRP A 68 -3.55 7.09 -7.19
CA TRP A 68 -4.51 6.70 -6.16
C TRP A 68 -5.94 6.78 -6.68
N GLY A 69 -6.28 7.87 -7.40
CA GLY A 69 -7.62 8.03 -7.97
C GLY A 69 -7.97 6.93 -8.95
N GLU A 70 -7.02 6.52 -9.78
CA GLU A 70 -7.23 5.43 -10.72
C GLU A 70 -7.44 4.10 -10.00
N LEU A 71 -6.64 3.82 -8.99
CA LEU A 71 -6.80 2.62 -8.18
C LEU A 71 -8.16 2.59 -7.49
N ALA A 72 -8.55 3.70 -6.90
CA ALA A 72 -9.85 3.81 -6.21
C ALA A 72 -11.01 3.63 -7.20
N ARG A 73 -10.88 4.18 -8.41
CA ARG A 73 -11.89 4.00 -9.46
C ARG A 73 -12.07 2.52 -9.78
N ARG A 74 -11.00 1.78 -9.94
CA ARG A 74 -11.06 0.35 -10.25
C ARG A 74 -11.72 -0.42 -9.10
N VAL A 75 -11.42 -0.07 -7.87
CA VAL A 75 -12.05 -0.69 -6.69
C VAL A 75 -13.55 -0.41 -6.66
N ARG A 76 -13.95 0.83 -6.94
CA ARG A 76 -15.37 1.19 -6.94
C ARG A 76 -16.15 0.51 -8.07
N GLU A 77 -15.54 0.28 -9.21
CA GLU A 77 -16.20 -0.37 -10.33
C GLU A 77 -16.28 -1.89 -10.19
N HIS A 78 -15.44 -2.46 -9.36
CA HIS A 78 -15.42 -3.91 -9.15
C HIS A 78 -16.54 -4.35 -8.21
N HIS A 79 -17.10 -5.53 -8.47
CA HIS A 79 -18.06 -6.17 -7.57
C HIS A 79 -17.37 -7.37 -6.91
N GLY A 80 -17.37 -7.43 -5.58
CA GLY A 80 -16.74 -8.48 -4.81
C GLY A 80 -15.70 -7.92 -3.86
N THR A 81 -14.56 -8.58 -3.77
CA THR A 81 -13.49 -8.18 -2.85
C THR A 81 -12.32 -7.55 -3.62
N ALA A 82 -11.77 -6.47 -3.09
CA ALA A 82 -10.55 -5.86 -3.63
C ALA A 82 -9.45 -5.88 -2.55
N ILE A 83 -8.22 -6.06 -2.99
CA ILE A 83 -7.06 -6.09 -2.09
C ILE A 83 -6.07 -5.01 -2.52
N ILE A 84 -5.65 -4.18 -1.58
CA ILE A 84 -4.60 -3.19 -1.77
C ILE A 84 -3.54 -3.46 -0.72
N SER A 85 -2.28 -3.48 -1.11
CA SER A 85 -1.20 -3.79 -0.19
C SER A 85 0.04 -2.95 -0.47
N HIS A 86 0.41 -2.11 0.48
CA HIS A 86 1.73 -1.51 0.51
C HIS A 86 2.07 -1.01 1.91
N GLU A 87 3.27 -1.32 2.37
CA GLU A 87 3.73 -1.02 3.72
C GLU A 87 3.90 0.48 3.99
N ILE A 88 4.13 1.27 2.95
CA ILE A 88 4.30 2.71 3.13
C ILE A 88 3.02 3.39 3.63
N LEU A 89 1.87 2.75 3.41
CA LEU A 89 0.58 3.28 3.88
C LEU A 89 0.50 3.34 5.41
N ALA A 90 1.33 2.57 6.11
CA ALA A 90 1.37 2.63 7.57
C ALA A 90 1.78 4.00 8.08
N SER A 91 2.46 4.80 7.26
CA SER A 91 2.93 6.14 7.62
C SER A 91 1.95 7.24 7.24
N ALA A 92 0.76 6.90 6.75
CA ALA A 92 -0.22 7.89 6.33
C ALA A 92 -0.70 8.72 7.53
N SER A 93 -0.92 10.01 7.29
CA SER A 93 -1.52 10.88 8.30
C SER A 93 -2.99 10.53 8.49
N ARG A 94 -3.59 11.05 9.56
CA ARG A 94 -5.03 10.87 9.81
C ARG A 94 -5.86 11.34 8.62
N GLN A 95 -5.53 12.50 8.06
CA GLN A 95 -6.26 13.05 6.91
C GLN A 95 -6.09 12.19 5.68
N GLN A 96 -4.88 11.70 5.43
CA GLN A 96 -4.60 10.81 4.30
C GLN A 96 -5.33 9.48 4.45
N ALA A 97 -5.33 8.92 5.64
CA ALA A 97 -6.06 7.69 5.92
C ALA A 97 -7.56 7.86 5.70
N ALA A 98 -8.12 8.97 6.19
CA ALA A 98 -9.54 9.25 6.00
C ALA A 98 -9.89 9.37 4.53
N ARG A 99 -9.04 10.06 3.75
CA ARG A 99 -9.23 10.20 2.31
C ARG A 99 -9.17 8.84 1.61
N ALA A 100 -8.22 8.00 2.02
CA ALA A 100 -8.10 6.66 1.45
C ALA A 100 -9.37 5.85 1.68
N LEU A 101 -9.84 5.79 2.91
CA LEU A 101 -11.02 5.03 3.26
C LEU A 101 -12.25 5.53 2.50
N GLU A 102 -12.45 6.83 2.47
CA GLU A 102 -13.58 7.43 1.78
C GLU A 102 -13.55 7.13 0.28
N SER A 103 -12.39 7.26 -0.35
CA SER A 103 -12.25 7.01 -1.79
C SER A 103 -12.49 5.54 -2.15
N LEU A 104 -12.28 4.63 -1.22
CA LEU A 104 -12.50 3.21 -1.43
C LEU A 104 -13.95 2.77 -1.16
N GLY A 105 -14.79 3.69 -0.75
CA GLY A 105 -16.20 3.40 -0.55
C GLY A 105 -16.64 3.24 0.90
N HIS A 106 -15.75 3.51 1.85
CA HIS A 106 -16.12 3.48 3.26
C HIS A 106 -17.17 4.58 3.51
N GLY A 107 -18.28 4.19 4.10
CA GLY A 107 -19.40 5.11 4.30
C GLY A 107 -20.43 5.04 3.18
N ASP A 108 -20.10 4.48 2.03
CA ASP A 108 -21.00 4.35 0.89
C ASP A 108 -21.44 2.89 0.66
N GLY A 109 -21.21 2.03 1.63
CA GLY A 109 -21.64 0.64 1.56
C GLY A 109 -20.53 -0.38 1.44
N ALA A 110 -19.29 0.03 1.14
CA ALA A 110 -18.16 -0.89 1.12
C ALA A 110 -17.67 -1.17 2.54
N GLU A 111 -17.36 -2.43 2.80
CA GLU A 111 -16.78 -2.84 4.07
C GLU A 111 -15.26 -2.81 3.91
N VAL A 112 -14.59 -1.86 4.55
CA VAL A 112 -13.14 -1.70 4.43
C VAL A 112 -12.46 -2.25 5.68
N HIS A 113 -11.58 -3.22 5.48
CA HIS A 113 -10.79 -3.82 6.55
C HIS A 113 -9.35 -3.38 6.42
N VAL A 114 -8.81 -2.78 7.46
CA VAL A 114 -7.39 -2.44 7.52
C VAL A 114 -6.67 -3.64 8.14
N VAL A 115 -5.75 -4.22 7.38
CA VAL A 115 -4.99 -5.39 7.80
C VAL A 115 -3.57 -4.98 8.10
N LEU A 116 -3.10 -5.31 9.30
CA LEU A 116 -1.77 -4.96 9.74
C LEU A 116 -0.98 -6.22 10.03
N SER A 117 0.12 -6.42 9.30
CA SER A 117 1.06 -7.51 9.56
C SER A 117 2.06 -7.05 10.60
N VAL A 118 2.23 -7.85 11.64
CA VAL A 118 3.18 -7.55 12.71
C VAL A 118 4.01 -8.79 13.00
N ARG A 119 5.19 -8.56 13.54
CA ARG A 119 5.98 -9.64 14.11
C ARG A 119 6.58 -9.16 15.42
N ASP A 120 7.16 -10.07 16.20
CA ASP A 120 7.65 -9.73 17.52
C ASP A 120 8.72 -8.63 17.46
N LEU A 121 8.81 -7.82 18.52
CA LEU A 121 9.71 -6.68 18.55
C LEU A 121 11.17 -7.08 18.46
N VAL A 122 11.51 -8.29 18.92
CA VAL A 122 12.88 -8.78 18.87
C VAL A 122 13.38 -8.88 17.43
N ARG A 123 12.50 -9.23 16.49
CA ARG A 123 12.82 -9.33 15.07
C ARG A 123 12.57 -8.03 14.33
N GLN A 124 11.52 -7.32 14.70
CA GLN A 124 11.11 -6.11 13.97
C GLN A 124 12.12 -4.98 14.11
N VAL A 125 12.58 -4.71 15.34
CA VAL A 125 13.49 -3.60 15.60
C VAL A 125 14.82 -3.75 14.84
N PRO A 126 15.51 -4.89 14.89
CA PRO A 126 16.74 -5.07 14.11
C PRO A 126 16.51 -4.93 12.61
N ALA A 127 15.39 -5.44 12.08
CA ALA A 127 15.09 -5.37 10.66
C ALA A 127 14.90 -3.93 10.20
N GLU A 128 14.19 -3.13 10.97
CA GLU A 128 14.00 -1.72 10.68
C GLU A 128 15.30 -0.95 10.79
N TRP A 129 16.12 -1.27 11.77
CA TRP A 129 17.42 -0.65 11.94
C TRP A 129 18.32 -0.93 10.73
N GLN A 130 18.34 -2.17 10.25
CA GLN A 130 19.12 -2.52 9.06
C GLN A 130 18.66 -1.73 7.84
N GLU A 131 17.37 -1.56 7.67
CA GLU A 131 16.84 -0.79 6.54
C GLU A 131 17.24 0.68 6.62
N ASN A 132 17.19 1.25 7.81
CA ASN A 132 17.60 2.63 8.02
C ASN A 132 19.10 2.82 7.74
N VAL A 133 19.92 1.85 8.14
CA VAL A 133 21.36 1.88 7.85
C VAL A 133 21.61 1.82 6.34
N LYS A 134 20.88 0.98 5.61
CA LYS A 134 21.01 0.93 4.15
C LYS A 134 20.64 2.25 3.50
N ARG A 135 19.55 2.88 3.95
CA ARG A 135 19.14 4.18 3.44
C ARG A 135 20.16 5.26 3.74
N SER A 136 20.78 5.19 4.92
CA SER A 136 21.78 6.16 5.29
C SER A 136 23.05 6.05 4.44
N GLY A 137 23.36 4.85 3.94
CA GLY A 137 24.44 4.67 2.97
C GLY A 137 24.15 5.37 1.66
N GLU A 138 22.87 5.51 1.31
CA GLU A 138 22.43 6.21 0.10
C GLU A 138 22.13 7.68 0.33
N HIS A 139 21.69 8.02 1.55
CA HIS A 139 21.25 9.37 1.93
C HIS A 139 21.83 9.75 3.29
N THR A 140 23.15 9.93 3.33
CA THR A 140 23.87 10.13 4.59
C THR A 140 23.40 11.34 5.38
N SER A 141 22.94 12.39 4.71
CA SER A 141 22.47 13.59 5.40
C SER A 141 21.17 13.35 6.17
N GLU A 142 20.34 12.43 5.72
CA GLU A 142 19.08 12.13 6.38
C GLU A 142 19.28 11.28 7.62
N LEU A 143 20.30 10.43 7.62
CA LEU A 143 20.60 9.57 8.73
C LEU A 143 20.81 10.35 10.02
N GLN A 144 21.49 11.46 9.92
CA GLN A 144 21.89 12.25 11.08
C GLN A 144 20.73 12.97 11.74
N SER A 145 19.59 13.09 11.06
CA SER A 145 18.41 13.73 11.61
C SER A 145 17.59 12.81 12.51
N HIS A 146 17.94 11.55 12.56
CA HIS A 146 17.30 10.56 13.39
C HIS A 146 18.13 10.28 14.64
#